data_00487b5e542aadf46191658981d962ad
#
_entry.id   00487b5e542aadf46191658981d962ad
#
_cell.length_a   1.000
_cell.length_b   1.000
_cell.length_c   1.000
_cell.angle_alpha   90.00
_cell.angle_beta   90.00
_cell.angle_gamma   90.00
#
_symmetry.space_group_name_H-M   'P 1'
#
loop_
_entity.id
_entity.type
_entity.pdbx_description
1 polymer ?
#
loop_
_entity_poly.entity_id
_entity_poly.type
_entity_poly.pdbx_seq_one_letter_code
_entity_poly.pdbx_strand_id
1 'polypeptide(L)'
;MNIRNRYAKVCLFLWVLGMCLTAHSLKAQSVIPVPLKMEQGTGCFLLSENTKLYINLQGLEAQLLENCLQALPVHLKKGRKKDTQNILSLLITEKNHQLPSPESYTLSVTPQQILIRATSGAGLFYGLQTLLQLAQPSGAGSYSIASVEIEDTPRFAYRGLMLDVSRHFSTKEFIKKQIDALAYYKINRLHLHLTDAAGWRLEIKKYPLLTEFAAWRTDPTWKQWWNGGRKYVRFDAPGAYGGYYTQDDIREILEYARQHYITVIPEIEMPSHSEEVLAAYPHLSCSGEPYKNSDFCVGNEETFTFLENVLTEVMELFPSEYIHVGGDEAGKSAWKTCPKCQKRMKDEHLANVDELQSYLIHRIEKFLNNHGRCLLG
;
A
#
# COMPACT_ATOMS: atom_id res chain seq x y z
N MET A 1 37.24 -47.65 49.53
CA MET A 1 37.02 -46.32 48.89
C MET A 1 35.86 -46.45 47.93
N ASN A 2 34.74 -45.81 48.25
CA ASN A 2 33.35 -46.20 47.92
C ASN A 2 32.98 -45.88 46.44
N ILE A 3 32.68 -46.90 45.65
CA ILE A 3 32.21 -46.87 44.27
C ILE A 3 30.96 -45.97 44.11
N ARG A 4 30.09 -45.93 45.09
CA ARG A 4 28.86 -45.08 45.13
C ARG A 4 29.16 -43.59 44.99
N ASN A 5 30.29 -43.09 45.50
CA ASN A 5 30.66 -41.66 45.42
C ASN A 5 31.19 -41.24 44.06
N ARG A 6 31.66 -42.19 43.23
CA ARG A 6 32.09 -41.87 41.84
C ARG A 6 30.87 -41.69 40.90
N TYR A 7 29.86 -42.55 41.03
CA TYR A 7 28.64 -42.43 40.20
C TYR A 7 27.85 -41.17 40.54
N ALA A 8 27.76 -40.77 41.80
CA ALA A 8 27.08 -39.52 42.20
C ALA A 8 27.77 -38.27 41.60
N LYS A 9 29.10 -38.25 41.56
CA LYS A 9 29.84 -37.12 40.93
C LYS A 9 29.73 -37.10 39.40
N VAL A 10 29.68 -38.26 38.74
CA VAL A 10 29.48 -38.37 37.28
C VAL A 10 28.05 -38.01 36.90
N CYS A 11 27.06 -38.45 37.68
CA CYS A 11 25.64 -38.04 37.44
C CYS A 11 25.44 -36.54 37.68
N LEU A 12 26.08 -35.92 38.68
CA LEU A 12 26.01 -34.47 38.93
C LEU A 12 26.70 -33.68 37.82
N PHE A 13 27.82 -34.19 37.27
CA PHE A 13 28.54 -33.57 36.17
C PHE A 13 27.75 -33.66 34.85
N LEU A 14 27.09 -34.78 34.57
CA LEU A 14 26.20 -34.96 33.42
C LEU A 14 24.91 -34.13 33.56
N TRP A 15 24.40 -33.92 34.78
CA TRP A 15 23.26 -33.06 35.04
C TRP A 15 23.56 -31.59 34.83
N VAL A 16 24.76 -31.15 35.29
CA VAL A 16 25.26 -29.78 35.07
C VAL A 16 25.61 -29.54 33.57
N LEU A 17 26.18 -30.56 32.90
CA LEU A 17 26.42 -30.49 31.44
C LEU A 17 25.11 -30.48 30.64
N GLY A 18 24.09 -31.24 31.09
CA GLY A 18 22.74 -31.22 30.51
C GLY A 18 22.01 -29.89 30.70
N MET A 19 22.23 -29.19 31.84
CA MET A 19 21.70 -27.85 32.06
C MET A 19 22.42 -26.75 31.24
N CYS A 20 23.71 -26.93 30.92
CA CYS A 20 24.44 -26.03 30.03
C CYS A 20 24.10 -26.23 28.55
N LEU A 21 23.52 -27.38 28.15
CA LEU A 21 23.16 -27.66 26.76
C LEU A 21 21.72 -27.23 26.39
N THR A 22 20.94 -26.72 27.35
CA THR A 22 19.71 -25.98 27.03
C THR A 22 20.02 -24.49 26.78
N ALA A 23 21.13 -24.19 26.11
CA ALA A 23 21.22 -22.96 25.35
C ALA A 23 20.08 -23.06 24.31
N HIS A 24 18.93 -22.49 24.67
CA HIS A 24 17.92 -22.23 23.68
C HIS A 24 18.62 -21.47 22.56
N SER A 25 18.81 -22.14 21.43
CA SER A 25 19.17 -21.46 20.19
C SER A 25 18.10 -20.39 20.01
N LEU A 26 18.43 -19.18 20.45
CA LEU A 26 17.65 -18.00 20.10
C LEU A 26 17.69 -18.01 18.58
N LYS A 27 16.62 -18.51 17.93
CA LYS A 27 16.43 -18.33 16.51
C LYS A 27 16.66 -16.87 16.28
N ALA A 28 17.63 -16.53 15.42
CA ALA A 28 17.87 -15.17 15.05
C ALA A 28 16.51 -14.58 14.63
N GLN A 29 16.00 -13.64 15.39
CA GLN A 29 14.74 -12.97 15.07
C GLN A 29 14.98 -12.22 13.78
N SER A 30 14.38 -12.69 12.68
CA SER A 30 14.47 -12.02 11.38
C SER A 30 13.43 -10.92 11.32
N VAL A 31 13.87 -9.68 11.20
CA VAL A 31 13.02 -8.53 10.86
C VAL A 31 13.01 -8.38 9.35
N ILE A 32 11.85 -8.17 8.76
CA ILE A 32 11.69 -7.96 7.31
C ILE A 32 11.01 -6.59 7.06
N PRO A 33 11.61 -5.71 6.28
CA PRO A 33 12.98 -5.77 5.71
C PRO A 33 14.06 -5.81 6.78
N VAL A 34 15.20 -6.40 6.43
CA VAL A 34 16.36 -6.45 7.34
C VAL A 34 16.81 -5.03 7.64
N PRO A 35 16.92 -4.62 8.93
CA PRO A 35 17.39 -3.30 9.31
C PRO A 35 18.82 -3.02 8.83
N LEU A 36 19.15 -1.74 8.66
CA LEU A 36 20.49 -1.32 8.26
C LEU A 36 21.57 -1.83 9.25
N LYS A 37 21.27 -1.76 10.55
CA LYS A 37 22.12 -2.27 11.62
C LYS A 37 21.26 -2.92 12.69
N MET A 38 21.69 -4.10 13.19
CA MET A 38 21.03 -4.82 14.26
C MET A 38 22.06 -5.56 15.11
N GLU A 39 22.16 -5.22 16.38
CA GLU A 39 23.08 -5.81 17.34
C GLU A 39 22.29 -6.43 18.49
N GLN A 40 22.52 -7.72 18.75
CA GLN A 40 21.88 -8.44 19.84
C GLN A 40 22.48 -8.07 21.20
N GLY A 41 21.61 -7.79 22.17
CA GLY A 41 21.98 -7.57 23.56
C GLY A 41 21.73 -8.83 24.41
N THR A 42 21.90 -8.68 25.74
CA THR A 42 21.64 -9.74 26.71
C THR A 42 20.33 -9.52 27.46
N GLY A 43 19.55 -10.60 27.65
CA GLY A 43 18.27 -10.57 28.33
C GLY A 43 17.10 -10.25 27.39
N CYS A 44 15.94 -9.98 27.99
CA CYS A 44 14.73 -9.63 27.25
C CYS A 44 13.87 -8.64 28.04
N PHE A 45 13.04 -7.88 27.33
CA PHE A 45 11.98 -7.07 27.91
C PHE A 45 10.67 -7.88 27.91
N LEU A 46 9.92 -7.84 29.02
CA LEU A 46 8.60 -8.41 29.11
C LEU A 46 7.54 -7.32 28.92
N LEU A 47 6.97 -7.26 27.74
CA LEU A 47 5.84 -6.37 27.43
C LEU A 47 4.55 -6.97 27.99
N SER A 48 3.86 -6.26 28.87
CA SER A 48 2.66 -6.73 29.56
C SER A 48 1.74 -5.55 29.92
N GLU A 49 0.58 -5.81 30.47
CA GLU A 49 -0.36 -4.79 30.99
C GLU A 49 0.25 -3.84 32.06
N ASN A 50 1.38 -4.23 32.65
CA ASN A 50 2.11 -3.39 33.58
C ASN A 50 3.11 -2.45 32.90
N THR A 51 3.34 -2.61 31.61
CA THR A 51 4.23 -1.75 30.84
C THR A 51 3.58 -0.38 30.62
N LYS A 52 4.36 0.67 30.82
CA LYS A 52 3.95 2.05 30.62
C LYS A 52 4.27 2.48 29.16
N LEU A 53 3.43 3.33 28.60
CA LEU A 53 3.64 3.98 27.30
C LEU A 53 3.86 5.47 27.50
N TYR A 54 4.96 5.99 26.98
CA TYR A 54 5.21 7.41 26.89
C TYR A 54 5.48 7.83 25.44
N ILE A 55 4.72 8.82 24.93
CA ILE A 55 4.86 9.41 23.59
C ILE A 55 5.09 10.91 23.79
N ASN A 56 6.15 11.48 23.21
CA ASN A 56 6.40 12.92 23.29
C ASN A 56 5.73 13.73 22.17
N LEU A 57 4.78 13.14 21.46
CA LEU A 57 3.88 13.78 20.51
C LEU A 57 2.51 14.04 21.16
N GLN A 58 1.73 14.90 20.52
CA GLN A 58 0.36 15.19 20.91
C GLN A 58 -0.57 15.17 19.69
N GLY A 59 -1.87 15.17 19.94
CA GLY A 59 -2.88 15.22 18.89
C GLY A 59 -2.96 13.95 18.07
N LEU A 60 -3.31 14.10 16.79
CA LEU A 60 -3.62 13.01 15.89
C LEU A 60 -2.46 12.02 15.71
N GLU A 61 -1.23 12.49 15.56
CA GLU A 61 -0.06 11.59 15.39
C GLU A 61 0.18 10.70 16.61
N ALA A 62 0.01 11.21 17.83
CA ALA A 62 0.10 10.38 19.03
C ALA A 62 -0.96 9.29 19.02
N GLN A 63 -2.20 9.62 18.63
CA GLN A 63 -3.30 8.67 18.56
C GLN A 63 -3.07 7.59 17.49
N LEU A 64 -2.48 7.94 16.34
CA LEU A 64 -2.14 6.96 15.30
C LEU A 64 -1.13 5.93 15.81
N LEU A 65 -0.12 6.37 16.55
CA LEU A 65 0.88 5.47 17.15
C LEU A 65 0.28 4.60 18.27
N GLU A 66 -0.62 5.14 19.07
CA GLU A 66 -1.38 4.39 20.09
C GLU A 66 -2.26 3.31 19.42
N ASN A 67 -2.93 3.65 18.30
CA ASN A 67 -3.74 2.70 17.55
C ASN A 67 -2.89 1.57 16.95
N CYS A 68 -1.68 1.87 16.45
CA CYS A 68 -0.76 0.85 15.96
C CYS A 68 -0.42 -0.19 17.05
N LEU A 69 -0.29 0.25 18.30
CA LEU A 69 -0.01 -0.65 19.45
C LEU A 69 -1.20 -1.53 19.82
N GLN A 70 -2.43 -1.21 19.40
CA GLN A 70 -3.59 -2.07 19.61
C GLN A 70 -3.51 -3.41 18.85
N ALA A 71 -2.61 -3.53 17.85
CA ALA A 71 -2.27 -4.81 17.23
C ALA A 71 -1.68 -5.82 18.23
N LEU A 72 -1.09 -5.34 19.33
CA LEU A 72 -0.70 -6.17 20.48
C LEU A 72 -1.90 -6.25 21.42
N PRO A 73 -2.37 -7.46 21.81
CA PRO A 73 -3.47 -7.59 22.79
C PRO A 73 -3.01 -7.31 24.22
N VAL A 74 -2.35 -6.13 24.40
CA VAL A 74 -1.81 -5.66 25.68
C VAL A 74 -2.20 -4.20 25.87
N HIS A 75 -2.98 -3.90 26.92
CA HIS A 75 -3.32 -2.53 27.28
C HIS A 75 -2.19 -1.89 28.10
N LEU A 76 -1.47 -0.95 27.49
CA LEU A 76 -0.36 -0.25 28.11
C LEU A 76 -0.86 0.86 29.06
N LYS A 77 -0.21 1.02 30.20
CA LYS A 77 -0.52 2.09 31.18
C LYS A 77 0.10 3.41 30.71
N LYS A 78 -0.50 4.54 31.10
CA LYS A 78 0.06 5.86 30.79
C LYS A 78 1.39 6.05 31.53
N GLY A 79 2.46 6.32 30.78
CA GLY A 79 3.80 6.62 31.26
C GLY A 79 4.09 8.11 31.32
N ARG A 80 5.22 8.47 31.95
CA ARG A 80 5.74 9.84 32.06
C ARG A 80 7.20 9.88 31.61
N LYS A 81 7.66 11.03 31.15
CA LYS A 81 9.05 11.26 30.69
C LYS A 81 10.13 10.78 31.69
N LYS A 82 9.84 10.83 32.99
CA LYS A 82 10.77 10.43 34.06
C LYS A 82 10.78 8.93 34.36
N ASP A 83 9.87 8.16 33.79
CA ASP A 83 9.84 6.71 34.01
C ASP A 83 10.97 6.06 33.23
N THR A 84 11.74 5.16 33.89
CA THR A 84 12.93 4.49 33.32
C THR A 84 12.86 2.98 33.43
N GLN A 85 11.77 2.45 34.04
CA GLN A 85 11.57 1.02 34.26
C GLN A 85 10.20 0.59 33.75
N ASN A 86 10.18 -0.55 33.07
CA ASN A 86 9.00 -1.16 32.48
C ASN A 86 8.21 -0.17 31.60
N ILE A 87 8.88 0.44 30.64
CA ILE A 87 8.33 1.49 29.79
C ILE A 87 8.70 1.28 28.31
N LEU A 88 7.72 1.54 27.43
CA LEU A 88 7.91 1.80 26.01
C LEU A 88 7.86 3.32 25.79
N SER A 89 8.91 3.90 25.26
CA SER A 89 9.01 5.32 24.96
C SER A 89 9.14 5.57 23.47
N LEU A 90 8.26 6.41 22.92
CA LEU A 90 8.28 6.87 21.52
C LEU A 90 8.67 8.35 21.52
N LEU A 91 9.84 8.67 20.95
CA LEU A 91 10.42 10.02 21.05
C LEU A 91 10.73 10.60 19.67
N ILE A 92 10.12 11.73 19.35
CA ILE A 92 10.60 12.60 18.27
C ILE A 92 11.85 13.34 18.74
N THR A 93 12.88 13.31 17.92
CA THR A 93 14.19 13.96 18.15
C THR A 93 14.59 14.75 16.90
N GLU A 94 15.65 15.55 17.04
CA GLU A 94 16.22 16.26 15.91
C GLU A 94 16.93 15.31 14.93
N LYS A 95 16.96 15.72 13.66
CA LYS A 95 17.65 14.99 12.58
C LYS A 95 19.16 14.96 12.85
N ASN A 96 19.77 13.79 12.67
CA ASN A 96 21.19 13.58 12.78
C ASN A 96 21.67 12.47 11.81
N HIS A 97 22.94 12.08 11.88
CA HIS A 97 23.52 11.06 10.97
C HIS A 97 22.88 9.67 11.09
N GLN A 98 22.31 9.32 12.24
CA GLN A 98 21.58 8.05 12.44
C GLN A 98 20.13 8.11 11.92
N LEU A 99 19.60 9.32 11.79
CA LEU A 99 18.21 9.60 11.38
C LEU A 99 18.19 10.55 10.16
N PRO A 100 18.76 10.12 9.01
CA PRO A 100 18.91 10.99 7.83
C PRO A 100 17.60 11.22 7.07
N SER A 101 16.61 10.36 7.24
CA SER A 101 15.30 10.40 6.58
C SER A 101 14.16 10.56 7.58
N PRO A 102 13.02 11.15 7.20
CA PRO A 102 11.81 11.15 8.03
C PRO A 102 11.33 9.76 8.43
N GLU A 103 11.66 8.74 7.64
CA GLU A 103 11.28 7.35 7.89
C GLU A 103 12.35 6.57 8.68
N SER A 104 13.48 7.19 9.02
CA SER A 104 14.55 6.58 9.84
C SER A 104 14.11 6.46 11.28
N TYR A 105 14.60 5.41 11.96
CA TYR A 105 14.39 5.23 13.40
C TYR A 105 15.59 4.52 14.05
N THR A 106 15.69 4.67 15.36
CA THR A 106 16.47 3.80 16.22
C THR A 106 15.56 3.09 17.20
N LEU A 107 15.82 1.81 17.47
CA LEU A 107 15.09 1.00 18.44
C LEU A 107 16.09 0.36 19.39
N SER A 108 15.96 0.66 20.68
CA SER A 108 16.75 0.07 21.78
C SER A 108 15.81 -0.73 22.67
N VAL A 109 16.09 -2.01 22.86
CA VAL A 109 15.39 -2.89 23.78
C VAL A 109 16.37 -3.39 24.83
N THR A 110 16.08 -3.08 26.08
CA THR A 110 16.81 -3.58 27.26
C THR A 110 15.83 -4.28 28.20
N PRO A 111 16.28 -5.07 29.19
CA PRO A 111 15.36 -5.65 30.17
C PRO A 111 14.52 -4.63 30.96
N GLN A 112 14.92 -3.37 30.98
CA GLN A 112 14.27 -2.29 31.71
C GLN A 112 13.30 -1.46 30.87
N GLN A 113 13.62 -1.24 29.59
CA GLN A 113 12.85 -0.33 28.75
C GLN A 113 12.97 -0.64 27.26
N ILE A 114 11.97 -0.21 26.51
CA ILE A 114 12.01 -0.10 25.06
C ILE A 114 12.00 1.39 24.71
N LEU A 115 12.87 1.79 23.78
CA LEU A 115 13.00 3.16 23.33
C LEU A 115 13.09 3.24 21.82
N ILE A 116 12.12 3.92 21.20
CA ILE A 116 12.11 4.22 19.76
C ILE A 116 12.33 5.72 19.60
N ARG A 117 13.29 6.10 18.75
CA ARG A 117 13.55 7.49 18.37
C ARG A 117 13.43 7.64 16.86
N ALA A 118 12.85 8.75 16.43
CA ALA A 118 12.73 9.13 15.02
C ALA A 118 12.63 10.65 14.89
N THR A 119 12.65 11.16 13.65
CA THR A 119 12.43 12.60 13.37
C THR A 119 11.01 12.91 12.94
N SER A 120 10.18 11.90 12.75
CA SER A 120 8.77 12.04 12.37
C SER A 120 7.91 10.89 12.92
N GLY A 121 6.57 11.05 12.84
CA GLY A 121 5.61 10.00 13.17
C GLY A 121 5.79 8.75 12.32
N ALA A 122 6.14 8.88 11.02
CA ALA A 122 6.41 7.75 10.12
C ALA A 122 7.58 6.90 10.62
N GLY A 123 8.69 7.51 11.03
CA GLY A 123 9.83 6.79 11.59
C GLY A 123 9.47 6.04 12.88
N LEU A 124 8.71 6.67 13.78
CA LEU A 124 8.21 5.99 14.99
C LEU A 124 7.30 4.80 14.64
N PHE A 125 6.42 4.98 13.65
CA PHE A 125 5.54 3.93 13.15
C PHE A 125 6.34 2.72 12.62
N TYR A 126 7.38 2.95 11.81
CA TYR A 126 8.22 1.86 11.30
C TYR A 126 9.06 1.20 12.38
N GLY A 127 9.49 1.95 13.39
CA GLY A 127 10.10 1.40 14.60
C GLY A 127 9.14 0.49 15.37
N LEU A 128 7.85 0.86 15.46
CA LEU A 128 6.80 0.02 16.04
C LEU A 128 6.55 -1.24 15.20
N GLN A 129 6.52 -1.15 13.87
CA GLN A 129 6.39 -2.35 13.02
C GLN A 129 7.54 -3.33 13.25
N THR A 130 8.76 -2.83 13.44
CA THR A 130 9.90 -3.67 13.82
C THR A 130 9.70 -4.29 15.21
N LEU A 131 9.25 -3.52 16.18
CA LEU A 131 8.96 -4.02 17.53
C LEU A 131 7.89 -5.14 17.49
N LEU A 132 6.83 -4.97 16.70
CA LEU A 132 5.80 -5.99 16.51
C LEU A 132 6.36 -7.30 15.93
N GLN A 133 7.29 -7.22 14.98
CA GLN A 133 7.97 -8.41 14.42
C GLN A 133 8.88 -9.10 15.44
N LEU A 134 9.48 -8.37 16.36
CA LEU A 134 10.35 -8.91 17.41
C LEU A 134 9.55 -9.50 18.59
N ALA A 135 8.30 -9.12 18.77
CA ALA A 135 7.49 -9.55 19.90
C ALA A 135 7.07 -11.01 19.79
N GLN A 136 7.49 -11.85 20.76
CA GLN A 136 7.14 -13.25 20.82
C GLN A 136 6.17 -13.49 21.99
N PRO A 137 5.05 -14.18 21.78
CA PRO A 137 4.12 -14.54 22.86
C PRO A 137 4.85 -15.21 24.03
N SER A 138 4.60 -14.77 25.27
CA SER A 138 5.27 -15.27 26.48
C SER A 138 4.27 -15.43 27.63
N GLY A 139 3.27 -16.29 27.43
CA GLY A 139 2.16 -16.48 28.38
C GLY A 139 0.95 -15.62 28.08
N ALA A 140 -0.09 -15.71 28.92
CA ALA A 140 -1.36 -15.00 28.70
C ALA A 140 -1.17 -13.47 28.76
N GLY A 141 -1.39 -12.80 27.62
CA GLY A 141 -1.37 -11.33 27.55
C GLY A 141 -0.01 -10.69 27.74
N SER A 142 1.09 -11.41 27.48
CA SER A 142 2.46 -10.86 27.53
C SER A 142 3.30 -11.28 26.33
N TYR A 143 4.33 -10.48 26.02
CA TYR A 143 5.28 -10.71 24.94
C TYR A 143 6.70 -10.53 25.45
N SER A 144 7.59 -11.46 25.08
CA SER A 144 9.03 -11.37 25.31
C SER A 144 9.69 -10.77 24.06
N ILE A 145 10.54 -9.78 24.27
CA ILE A 145 11.30 -9.12 23.21
C ILE A 145 12.77 -9.17 23.60
N ALA A 146 13.58 -9.89 22.82
CA ALA A 146 15.01 -9.97 23.09
C ALA A 146 15.67 -8.59 23.07
N SER A 147 16.66 -8.37 23.94
CA SER A 147 17.41 -7.13 23.96
C SER A 147 18.16 -6.93 22.65
N VAL A 148 18.03 -5.76 22.05
CA VAL A 148 18.56 -5.44 20.72
C VAL A 148 18.75 -3.93 20.56
N GLU A 149 19.78 -3.55 19.81
CA GLU A 149 19.98 -2.19 19.30
C GLU A 149 19.81 -2.22 17.77
N ILE A 150 18.93 -1.38 17.24
CA ILE A 150 18.63 -1.28 15.82
C ILE A 150 18.77 0.17 15.38
N GLU A 151 19.45 0.36 14.24
CA GLU A 151 19.41 1.58 13.44
C GLU A 151 18.86 1.22 12.05
N ASP A 152 17.82 1.91 11.60
CA ASP A 152 17.19 1.60 10.32
C ASP A 152 16.83 2.87 9.55
N THR A 153 17.09 2.79 8.25
CA THR A 153 16.80 3.84 7.28
C THR A 153 16.42 3.18 5.98
N PRO A 154 15.30 3.54 5.35
CA PRO A 154 14.91 2.94 4.09
C PRO A 154 15.94 3.27 2.99
N ARG A 155 16.34 2.25 2.24
CA ARG A 155 17.24 2.41 1.07
C ARG A 155 16.54 3.18 -0.06
N PHE A 156 15.23 2.99 -0.22
CA PHE A 156 14.40 3.63 -1.24
C PHE A 156 13.27 4.41 -0.57
N ALA A 157 13.09 5.67 -0.98
CA ALA A 157 12.00 6.51 -0.51
C ALA A 157 10.63 6.04 -1.04
N TYR A 158 10.60 5.45 -2.24
CA TYR A 158 9.40 4.87 -2.85
C TYR A 158 9.46 3.34 -2.73
N ARG A 159 8.51 2.75 -2.00
CA ARG A 159 8.37 1.31 -1.83
C ARG A 159 6.90 0.95 -2.05
N GLY A 160 6.59 0.50 -3.26
CA GLY A 160 5.22 0.31 -3.72
C GLY A 160 4.84 -1.14 -4.00
N LEU A 161 3.55 -1.40 -3.93
CA LEU A 161 2.90 -2.59 -4.44
C LEU A 161 1.69 -2.16 -5.26
N MET A 162 1.53 -2.72 -6.46
CA MET A 162 0.34 -2.55 -7.29
C MET A 162 -0.66 -3.65 -6.98
N LEU A 163 -1.93 -3.27 -6.81
CA LEU A 163 -3.06 -4.17 -6.66
C LEU A 163 -4.05 -3.94 -7.81
N ASP A 164 -4.22 -4.95 -8.65
CA ASP A 164 -5.21 -4.95 -9.73
C ASP A 164 -6.59 -5.32 -9.17
N VAL A 165 -7.45 -4.35 -9.07
CA VAL A 165 -8.86 -4.50 -8.66
C VAL A 165 -9.82 -4.44 -9.85
N SER A 166 -9.31 -4.17 -11.05
CA SER A 166 -10.08 -4.14 -12.28
C SER A 166 -10.39 -5.54 -12.81
N ARG A 167 -9.35 -6.36 -13.03
CA ARG A 167 -9.54 -7.73 -13.55
C ARG A 167 -10.31 -8.59 -12.57
N HIS A 168 -10.16 -8.34 -11.28
CA HIS A 168 -10.93 -8.96 -10.22
C HIS A 168 -11.28 -7.93 -9.14
N PHE A 169 -12.58 -7.64 -8.96
CA PHE A 169 -13.04 -6.72 -7.93
C PHE A 169 -12.74 -7.25 -6.53
N SER A 170 -12.09 -6.46 -5.72
CA SER A 170 -11.79 -6.74 -4.32
C SER A 170 -12.56 -5.79 -3.40
N THR A 171 -13.11 -6.29 -2.30
CA THR A 171 -13.82 -5.44 -1.34
C THR A 171 -12.88 -4.46 -0.64
N LYS A 172 -13.41 -3.36 -0.09
CA LYS A 172 -12.62 -2.40 0.69
C LYS A 172 -11.98 -3.03 1.92
N GLU A 173 -12.63 -4.03 2.53
CA GLU A 173 -12.09 -4.78 3.66
C GLU A 173 -10.85 -5.59 3.25
N PHE A 174 -10.84 -6.15 2.04
CA PHE A 174 -9.66 -6.81 1.51
C PHE A 174 -8.52 -5.80 1.27
N ILE A 175 -8.81 -4.62 0.71
CA ILE A 175 -7.81 -3.56 0.54
C ILE A 175 -7.21 -3.14 1.88
N LYS A 176 -8.03 -2.98 2.93
CA LYS A 176 -7.54 -2.66 4.27
C LYS A 176 -6.61 -3.74 4.82
N LYS A 177 -6.91 -5.02 4.61
CA LYS A 177 -6.00 -6.12 4.98
C LYS A 177 -4.67 -6.06 4.20
N GLN A 178 -4.69 -5.64 2.93
CA GLN A 178 -3.45 -5.41 2.18
C GLN A 178 -2.67 -4.23 2.77
N ILE A 179 -3.34 -3.15 3.16
CA ILE A 179 -2.71 -2.00 3.83
C ILE A 179 -2.02 -2.44 5.13
N ASP A 180 -2.67 -3.28 5.96
CA ASP A 180 -2.06 -3.84 7.17
C ASP A 180 -0.77 -4.61 6.85
N ALA A 181 -0.82 -5.48 5.85
CA ALA A 181 0.34 -6.27 5.42
C ALA A 181 1.46 -5.37 4.87
N LEU A 182 1.12 -4.37 4.05
CA LEU A 182 2.08 -3.41 3.50
C LEU A 182 2.76 -2.61 4.62
N ALA A 183 1.99 -2.13 5.59
CA ALA A 183 2.48 -1.42 6.77
C ALA A 183 3.46 -2.27 7.58
N TYR A 184 3.10 -3.54 7.84
CA TYR A 184 3.94 -4.49 8.57
C TYR A 184 5.31 -4.68 7.91
N TYR A 185 5.37 -4.66 6.57
CA TYR A 185 6.60 -4.74 5.78
C TYR A 185 7.18 -3.37 5.37
N LYS A 186 6.68 -2.27 5.95
CA LYS A 186 7.18 -0.90 5.73
C LYS A 186 7.10 -0.43 4.28
N ILE A 187 6.12 -0.93 3.51
CA ILE A 187 5.76 -0.43 2.18
C ILE A 187 4.96 0.85 2.37
N ASN A 188 5.26 1.89 1.60
CA ASN A 188 4.66 3.23 1.79
C ASN A 188 3.84 3.72 0.59
N ARG A 189 3.68 2.89 -0.44
CA ARG A 189 2.84 3.19 -1.62
C ARG A 189 1.97 2.00 -1.96
N LEU A 190 0.67 2.24 -2.08
CA LEU A 190 -0.29 1.31 -2.65
C LEU A 190 -0.77 1.88 -3.98
N HIS A 191 -0.40 1.25 -5.08
CA HIS A 191 -0.88 1.59 -6.41
C HIS A 191 -2.15 0.78 -6.68
N LEU A 192 -3.29 1.44 -6.85
CA LEU A 192 -4.58 0.82 -7.18
C LEU A 192 -4.83 0.95 -8.68
N HIS A 193 -4.77 -0.19 -9.37
CA HIS A 193 -5.15 -0.31 -10.77
C HIS A 193 -6.68 -0.41 -10.84
N LEU A 194 -7.34 0.76 -10.97
CA LEU A 194 -8.78 0.93 -10.77
C LEU A 194 -9.60 0.68 -12.03
N THR A 195 -9.00 0.79 -13.20
CA THR A 195 -9.70 0.69 -14.48
C THR A 195 -8.92 -0.14 -15.47
N ASP A 196 -9.62 -0.99 -16.20
CA ASP A 196 -9.13 -1.79 -17.31
C ASP A 196 -10.32 -2.46 -17.98
N ALA A 197 -10.13 -3.01 -19.17
CA ALA A 197 -11.16 -3.68 -19.97
C ALA A 197 -12.13 -4.60 -19.18
N ALA A 198 -11.64 -5.24 -18.11
CA ALA A 198 -12.44 -6.16 -17.32
C ALA A 198 -13.40 -5.48 -16.34
N GLY A 199 -13.28 -4.18 -16.13
CA GLY A 199 -14.23 -3.40 -15.35
C GLY A 199 -13.67 -2.11 -14.77
N TRP A 200 -14.50 -1.10 -14.75
CA TRP A 200 -14.28 0.19 -14.09
C TRP A 200 -14.62 0.12 -12.60
N ARG A 201 -13.74 0.59 -11.69
CA ARG A 201 -13.92 0.37 -10.25
C ARG A 201 -14.08 1.63 -9.40
N LEU A 202 -14.23 2.80 -10.01
CA LEU A 202 -14.32 4.07 -9.28
C LEU A 202 -15.62 4.82 -9.63
N GLU A 203 -16.38 5.27 -8.65
CA GLU A 203 -17.51 6.15 -8.88
C GLU A 203 -17.04 7.52 -9.40
N ILE A 204 -17.52 7.87 -10.61
CA ILE A 204 -17.39 9.19 -11.22
C ILE A 204 -18.81 9.74 -11.40
N LYS A 205 -19.18 10.72 -10.60
CA LYS A 205 -20.55 11.24 -10.53
C LYS A 205 -21.03 11.81 -11.85
N LYS A 206 -20.12 12.40 -12.62
CA LYS A 206 -20.42 12.95 -13.93
C LYS A 206 -20.73 11.86 -14.98
N TYR A 207 -20.26 10.64 -14.78
CA TYR A 207 -20.38 9.55 -15.74
C TYR A 207 -20.96 8.27 -15.11
N PRO A 208 -22.26 8.23 -14.78
CA PRO A 208 -22.86 7.14 -14.00
C PRO A 208 -22.80 5.77 -14.68
N LEU A 209 -22.78 5.70 -16.03
CA LEU A 209 -22.64 4.41 -16.72
C LEU A 209 -21.30 3.71 -16.45
N LEU A 210 -20.28 4.40 -15.93
CA LEU A 210 -19.03 3.77 -15.52
C LEU A 210 -19.26 2.77 -14.37
N THR A 211 -20.20 3.05 -13.48
CA THR A 211 -20.53 2.19 -12.34
C THR A 211 -21.81 1.39 -12.51
N GLU A 212 -22.78 1.89 -13.31
CA GLU A 212 -24.01 1.17 -13.57
C GLU A 212 -23.85 0.05 -14.60
N PHE A 213 -22.87 0.16 -15.50
CA PHE A 213 -22.67 -0.75 -16.63
C PHE A 213 -21.19 -1.21 -16.76
N ALA A 214 -20.24 -0.29 -16.90
CA ALA A 214 -18.84 -0.63 -17.16
C ALA A 214 -18.13 -1.37 -16.01
N ALA A 215 -18.69 -1.34 -14.80
CA ALA A 215 -18.19 -2.08 -13.64
C ALA A 215 -18.66 -3.55 -13.60
N TRP A 216 -19.52 -3.99 -14.51
CA TRP A 216 -20.22 -5.28 -14.42
C TRP A 216 -20.12 -6.09 -15.71
N ARG A 217 -19.91 -7.39 -15.57
CA ARG A 217 -19.74 -8.32 -16.68
C ARG A 217 -20.50 -9.63 -16.46
N THR A 218 -20.61 -10.44 -17.51
CA THR A 218 -21.38 -11.69 -17.47
C THR A 218 -20.67 -12.83 -16.74
N ASP A 219 -19.32 -12.83 -16.75
CA ASP A 219 -18.52 -13.97 -16.30
C ASP A 219 -17.66 -13.61 -15.09
N PRO A 220 -17.62 -14.44 -14.03
CA PRO A 220 -16.92 -14.14 -12.81
C PRO A 220 -15.38 -14.18 -12.94
N THR A 221 -14.84 -15.05 -13.82
CA THR A 221 -13.41 -15.09 -14.04
C THR A 221 -12.99 -14.29 -15.28
N TRP A 222 -11.84 -13.65 -15.21
CA TRP A 222 -11.27 -12.90 -16.34
C TRP A 222 -11.16 -13.77 -17.61
N LYS A 223 -10.70 -15.02 -17.47
CA LYS A 223 -10.53 -15.95 -18.60
C LYS A 223 -11.87 -16.31 -19.29
N GLN A 224 -12.92 -16.55 -18.51
CA GLN A 224 -14.26 -16.84 -19.06
C GLN A 224 -14.79 -15.64 -19.81
N TRP A 225 -14.74 -14.45 -19.19
CA TRP A 225 -15.19 -13.21 -19.80
C TRP A 225 -14.41 -12.89 -21.09
N TRP A 226 -13.07 -13.02 -21.06
CA TRP A 226 -12.21 -12.78 -22.22
C TRP A 226 -12.57 -13.69 -23.40
N ASN A 227 -12.77 -14.99 -23.15
CA ASN A 227 -13.14 -15.98 -24.16
C ASN A 227 -14.65 -15.96 -24.48
N GLY A 228 -15.50 -15.40 -23.62
CA GLY A 228 -16.95 -15.34 -23.75
C GLY A 228 -17.48 -14.14 -24.55
N GLY A 229 -16.59 -13.37 -25.20
CA GLY A 229 -16.98 -12.23 -26.04
C GLY A 229 -17.00 -10.89 -25.32
N ARG A 230 -16.43 -10.80 -24.12
CA ARG A 230 -16.18 -9.57 -23.35
C ARG A 230 -17.40 -8.67 -23.17
N LYS A 231 -18.54 -9.25 -22.74
CA LYS A 231 -19.79 -8.52 -22.57
C LYS A 231 -19.91 -7.86 -21.21
N TYR A 232 -20.37 -6.62 -21.19
CA TYR A 232 -20.79 -5.88 -20.00
C TYR A 232 -22.29 -5.94 -19.85
N VAL A 233 -22.75 -5.82 -18.61
CA VAL A 233 -24.17 -5.84 -18.26
C VAL A 233 -24.47 -4.75 -17.24
N ARG A 234 -25.72 -4.38 -17.07
CA ARG A 234 -26.08 -3.49 -15.98
C ARG A 234 -25.94 -4.20 -14.63
N PHE A 235 -25.73 -3.43 -13.59
CA PHE A 235 -25.54 -3.91 -12.20
C PHE A 235 -26.70 -4.79 -11.70
N ASP A 236 -27.91 -4.56 -12.19
CA ASP A 236 -29.14 -5.27 -11.82
C ASP A 236 -29.45 -6.47 -12.73
N ALA A 237 -28.61 -6.78 -13.70
CA ALA A 237 -28.80 -7.92 -14.59
C ALA A 237 -28.57 -9.26 -13.87
N PRO A 238 -29.39 -10.29 -14.15
CA PRO A 238 -29.19 -11.62 -13.58
C PRO A 238 -27.78 -12.16 -13.85
N GLY A 239 -27.07 -12.56 -12.80
CA GLY A 239 -25.70 -13.10 -12.91
C GLY A 239 -24.62 -12.06 -13.14
N ALA A 240 -24.92 -10.77 -13.01
CA ALA A 240 -23.90 -9.73 -13.09
C ALA A 240 -22.79 -9.95 -12.05
N TYR A 241 -21.55 -9.96 -12.51
CA TYR A 241 -20.35 -10.04 -11.67
C TYR A 241 -19.54 -8.75 -11.80
N GLY A 242 -19.18 -8.17 -10.69
CA GLY A 242 -18.41 -6.92 -10.66
C GLY A 242 -18.51 -6.22 -9.32
N GLY A 243 -18.34 -4.91 -9.37
CA GLY A 243 -18.38 -4.01 -8.23
C GLY A 243 -17.56 -2.78 -8.50
N TYR A 244 -17.71 -1.80 -7.65
CA TYR A 244 -16.96 -0.54 -7.69
C TYR A 244 -16.86 0.04 -6.29
N TYR A 245 -16.00 1.00 -6.12
CA TYR A 245 -15.88 1.80 -4.90
C TYR A 245 -16.66 3.10 -5.08
N THR A 246 -17.56 3.39 -4.16
CA THR A 246 -18.15 4.71 -4.05
C THR A 246 -17.06 5.71 -3.64
N GLN A 247 -17.30 7.00 -3.85
CA GLN A 247 -16.35 8.02 -3.38
C GLN A 247 -16.17 7.96 -1.85
N ASP A 248 -17.19 7.55 -1.11
CA ASP A 248 -17.09 7.37 0.34
C ASP A 248 -16.26 6.14 0.72
N ASP A 249 -16.35 5.02 -0.03
CA ASP A 249 -15.47 3.87 0.15
C ASP A 249 -14.00 4.25 -0.11
N ILE A 250 -13.74 5.05 -1.13
CA ILE A 250 -12.38 5.57 -1.40
C ILE A 250 -11.89 6.46 -0.26
N ARG A 251 -12.70 7.39 0.24
CA ARG A 251 -12.32 8.22 1.40
C ARG A 251 -11.98 7.38 2.62
N GLU A 252 -12.74 6.32 2.87
CA GLU A 252 -12.48 5.37 3.96
C GLU A 252 -11.16 4.61 3.76
N ILE A 253 -10.87 4.12 2.55
CA ILE A 253 -9.60 3.47 2.21
C ILE A 253 -8.43 4.43 2.37
N LEU A 254 -8.55 5.66 1.87
CA LEU A 254 -7.50 6.68 1.94
C LEU A 254 -7.19 7.08 3.37
N GLU A 255 -8.22 7.26 4.21
CA GLU A 255 -8.02 7.56 5.63
C GLU A 255 -7.35 6.39 6.36
N TYR A 256 -7.76 5.15 6.07
CA TYR A 256 -7.14 3.97 6.64
C TYR A 256 -5.65 3.84 6.21
N ALA A 257 -5.35 4.07 4.94
CA ALA A 257 -3.97 4.07 4.43
C ALA A 257 -3.12 5.18 5.07
N ARG A 258 -3.68 6.39 5.22
CA ARG A 258 -3.03 7.52 5.91
C ARG A 258 -2.64 7.17 7.34
N GLN A 259 -3.52 6.46 8.07
CA GLN A 259 -3.23 5.99 9.42
C GLN A 259 -2.07 4.98 9.49
N HIS A 260 -1.74 4.36 8.36
CA HIS A 260 -0.63 3.42 8.20
C HIS A 260 0.57 4.01 7.45
N TYR A 261 0.61 5.34 7.27
CA TYR A 261 1.66 6.06 6.53
C TYR A 261 1.84 5.54 5.09
N ILE A 262 0.74 5.10 4.45
CA ILE A 262 0.70 4.63 3.06
C ILE A 262 -0.03 5.66 2.20
N THR A 263 0.61 6.08 1.10
CA THR A 263 -0.04 6.87 0.05
C THR A 263 -0.64 5.94 -0.98
N VAL A 264 -1.93 6.14 -1.31
CA VAL A 264 -2.60 5.41 -2.38
C VAL A 264 -2.49 6.20 -3.68
N ILE A 265 -1.95 5.55 -4.72
CA ILE A 265 -1.79 6.12 -6.07
C ILE A 265 -2.88 5.50 -6.95
N PRO A 266 -3.82 6.29 -7.49
CA PRO A 266 -4.84 5.79 -8.40
C PRO A 266 -4.27 5.63 -9.81
N GLU A 267 -4.70 4.58 -10.52
CA GLU A 267 -4.46 4.41 -11.94
C GLU A 267 -5.79 4.44 -12.72
N ILE A 268 -5.81 5.26 -13.76
CA ILE A 268 -6.91 5.42 -14.71
C ILE A 268 -6.32 5.21 -16.11
N GLU A 269 -6.64 4.10 -16.73
CA GLU A 269 -6.09 3.68 -18.00
C GLU A 269 -6.50 4.57 -19.17
N MET A 270 -5.50 4.92 -19.98
CA MET A 270 -5.64 5.62 -21.25
C MET A 270 -4.34 5.54 -22.07
N PRO A 271 -4.38 5.44 -23.39
CA PRO A 271 -5.57 5.42 -24.26
C PRO A 271 -6.21 4.05 -24.43
N SER A 272 -5.51 2.97 -24.07
CA SER A 272 -5.94 1.58 -24.22
C SER A 272 -6.63 1.06 -22.95
N HIS A 273 -6.89 -0.25 -22.91
CA HIS A 273 -7.55 -0.93 -21.78
C HIS A 273 -8.89 -0.29 -21.38
N SER A 274 -9.56 0.36 -22.35
CA SER A 274 -10.75 1.20 -22.12
C SER A 274 -12.02 0.63 -22.74
N GLU A 275 -12.06 -0.69 -23.04
CA GLU A 275 -13.21 -1.35 -23.66
C GLU A 275 -14.50 -1.17 -22.85
N GLU A 276 -14.40 -1.17 -21.52
CA GLU A 276 -15.53 -0.99 -20.61
C GLU A 276 -16.13 0.42 -20.73
N VAL A 277 -15.26 1.43 -20.85
CA VAL A 277 -15.67 2.82 -21.06
C VAL A 277 -16.27 2.98 -22.43
N LEU A 278 -15.64 2.42 -23.48
CA LEU A 278 -16.09 2.54 -24.87
C LEU A 278 -17.36 1.74 -25.15
N ALA A 279 -17.66 0.72 -24.34
CA ALA A 279 -18.95 0.06 -24.39
C ALA A 279 -20.07 0.90 -23.76
N ALA A 280 -19.76 1.67 -22.72
CA ALA A 280 -20.68 2.58 -22.04
C ALA A 280 -20.88 3.92 -22.79
N TYR A 281 -19.79 4.45 -23.37
CA TYR A 281 -19.70 5.74 -24.05
C TYR A 281 -19.05 5.58 -25.44
N PRO A 282 -19.71 4.91 -26.40
CA PRO A 282 -19.09 4.50 -27.66
C PRO A 282 -18.64 5.69 -28.55
N HIS A 283 -19.23 6.89 -28.37
CA HIS A 283 -18.85 8.10 -29.11
C HIS A 283 -17.39 8.56 -28.82
N LEU A 284 -16.76 8.03 -27.76
CA LEU A 284 -15.36 8.28 -27.42
C LEU A 284 -14.39 7.40 -28.22
N SER A 285 -14.91 6.40 -28.97
CA SER A 285 -14.12 5.53 -29.84
C SER A 285 -14.01 6.07 -31.26
N CYS A 286 -13.09 5.52 -32.05
CA CYS A 286 -12.95 5.88 -33.47
C CYS A 286 -14.15 5.43 -34.33
N SER A 287 -14.78 4.31 -33.97
CA SER A 287 -15.95 3.79 -34.70
C SER A 287 -17.27 4.45 -34.28
N GLY A 288 -17.35 4.97 -33.08
CA GLY A 288 -18.61 5.41 -32.48
C GLY A 288 -19.56 4.25 -32.11
N GLU A 289 -19.09 3.00 -32.18
CA GLU A 289 -19.88 1.80 -31.89
C GLU A 289 -19.27 1.03 -30.69
N PRO A 290 -20.10 0.44 -29.82
CA PRO A 290 -19.62 -0.37 -28.68
C PRO A 290 -18.94 -1.65 -29.18
N TYR A 291 -17.96 -2.14 -28.44
CA TYR A 291 -17.23 -3.40 -28.69
C TYR A 291 -16.38 -3.44 -29.98
N LYS A 292 -16.13 -2.30 -30.62
CA LYS A 292 -15.34 -2.21 -31.86
C LYS A 292 -13.90 -1.75 -31.65
N ASN A 293 -13.66 -1.02 -30.60
CA ASN A 293 -12.35 -0.46 -30.27
C ASN A 293 -11.98 -0.73 -28.80
N SER A 294 -10.68 -0.83 -28.51
CA SER A 294 -10.10 -0.90 -27.18
C SER A 294 -9.50 0.44 -26.74
N ASP A 295 -9.21 1.32 -27.73
CA ASP A 295 -8.50 2.56 -27.51
C ASP A 295 -9.43 3.76 -27.72
N PHE A 296 -9.26 4.79 -26.89
CA PHE A 296 -9.93 6.08 -27.09
C PHE A 296 -9.58 6.69 -28.45
N CYS A 297 -10.50 7.46 -29.03
CA CYS A 297 -10.24 8.25 -30.22
C CYS A 297 -9.46 9.53 -29.88
N VAL A 298 -8.15 9.54 -30.09
CA VAL A 298 -7.29 10.70 -29.79
C VAL A 298 -7.59 11.92 -30.68
N GLY A 299 -8.20 11.69 -31.83
CA GLY A 299 -8.68 12.78 -32.71
C GLY A 299 -9.96 13.48 -32.22
N ASN A 300 -10.66 12.93 -31.23
CA ASN A 300 -11.92 13.44 -30.72
C ASN A 300 -11.71 14.30 -29.48
N GLU A 301 -12.12 15.59 -29.49
CA GLU A 301 -12.02 16.47 -28.33
C GLU A 301 -12.89 16.02 -27.15
N GLU A 302 -14.01 15.35 -27.41
CA GLU A 302 -14.84 14.79 -26.34
C GLU A 302 -14.10 13.75 -25.50
N THR A 303 -13.12 13.04 -26.10
CA THR A 303 -12.22 12.14 -25.35
C THR A 303 -11.44 12.90 -24.27
N PHE A 304 -10.83 14.03 -24.64
CA PHE A 304 -10.09 14.84 -23.66
C PHE A 304 -11.02 15.45 -22.61
N THR A 305 -12.19 15.94 -23.02
CA THR A 305 -13.18 16.44 -22.07
C THR A 305 -13.62 15.35 -21.09
N PHE A 306 -13.82 14.11 -21.55
CA PHE A 306 -14.13 12.98 -20.69
C PHE A 306 -12.99 12.69 -19.72
N LEU A 307 -11.77 12.51 -20.22
CA LEU A 307 -10.59 12.18 -19.41
C LEU A 307 -10.27 13.28 -18.37
N GLU A 308 -10.31 14.55 -18.77
CA GLU A 308 -10.08 15.69 -17.88
C GLU A 308 -11.16 15.78 -16.78
N ASN A 309 -12.42 15.50 -17.08
CA ASN A 309 -13.49 15.43 -16.07
C ASN A 309 -13.31 14.28 -15.10
N VAL A 310 -12.94 13.08 -15.59
CA VAL A 310 -12.64 11.93 -14.74
C VAL A 310 -11.46 12.25 -13.81
N LEU A 311 -10.36 12.75 -14.37
CA LEU A 311 -9.16 13.10 -13.59
C LEU A 311 -9.43 14.22 -12.59
N THR A 312 -10.35 15.14 -12.87
CA THR A 312 -10.77 16.18 -11.91
C THR A 312 -11.37 15.53 -10.65
N GLU A 313 -12.36 14.62 -10.80
CA GLU A 313 -12.95 13.92 -9.65
C GLU A 313 -11.93 13.01 -8.94
N VAL A 314 -11.01 12.38 -9.69
CA VAL A 314 -9.92 11.59 -9.11
C VAL A 314 -9.00 12.47 -8.25
N MET A 315 -8.60 13.64 -8.74
CA MET A 315 -7.74 14.56 -7.98
C MET A 315 -8.42 15.17 -6.75
N GLU A 316 -9.73 15.34 -6.77
CA GLU A 316 -10.53 15.76 -5.60
C GLU A 316 -10.57 14.68 -4.51
N LEU A 317 -10.54 13.41 -4.90
CA LEU A 317 -10.57 12.28 -3.97
C LEU A 317 -9.19 11.91 -3.44
N PHE A 318 -8.22 11.75 -4.34
CA PHE A 318 -6.90 11.21 -3.99
C PHE A 318 -5.90 12.32 -3.69
N PRO A 319 -5.34 12.36 -2.47
CA PRO A 319 -4.33 13.37 -2.09
C PRO A 319 -2.95 13.08 -2.67
N SER A 320 -2.76 11.98 -3.41
CA SER A 320 -1.49 11.59 -4.02
C SER A 320 -0.94 12.68 -4.94
N GLU A 321 0.35 12.96 -4.83
CA GLU A 321 1.08 13.78 -5.80
C GLU A 321 1.04 13.15 -7.19
N TYR A 322 1.05 11.81 -7.26
CA TYR A 322 1.10 11.04 -8.49
C TYR A 322 -0.28 10.52 -8.89
N ILE A 323 -0.60 10.63 -10.19
CA ILE A 323 -1.71 9.96 -10.83
C ILE A 323 -1.14 9.09 -11.95
N HIS A 324 -1.40 7.79 -11.92
CA HIS A 324 -0.97 6.86 -12.96
C HIS A 324 -2.03 6.80 -14.07
N VAL A 325 -1.59 6.84 -15.32
CA VAL A 325 -2.49 6.89 -16.48
C VAL A 325 -2.37 5.63 -17.37
N GLY A 326 -1.61 4.62 -16.95
CA GLY A 326 -1.31 3.46 -17.77
C GLY A 326 -0.44 3.86 -18.97
N GLY A 327 -0.99 3.74 -20.15
CA GLY A 327 -0.34 4.16 -21.39
C GLY A 327 0.21 3.00 -22.20
N ASP A 328 0.07 1.77 -21.72
CA ASP A 328 0.58 0.56 -22.30
C ASP A 328 -0.37 -0.07 -23.33
N GLU A 329 0.18 -0.97 -24.13
CA GLU A 329 -0.50 -1.88 -25.05
C GLU A 329 -1.51 -1.25 -26.03
N ALA A 330 -1.43 0.06 -26.33
CA ALA A 330 -2.31 0.71 -27.29
C ALA A 330 -2.23 0.08 -28.67
N GLY A 331 -3.34 -0.45 -29.17
CA GLY A 331 -3.41 -1.16 -30.46
C GLY A 331 -3.25 -0.25 -31.67
N LYS A 332 -3.69 1.00 -31.59
CA LYS A 332 -3.52 2.11 -32.57
C LYS A 332 -4.02 1.84 -33.98
N SER A 333 -4.51 0.63 -34.28
CA SER A 333 -4.95 0.24 -35.63
C SER A 333 -6.10 1.13 -36.14
N ALA A 334 -7.05 1.45 -35.29
CA ALA A 334 -8.17 2.31 -35.61
C ALA A 334 -7.74 3.76 -35.92
N TRP A 335 -6.69 4.25 -35.28
CA TRP A 335 -6.20 5.62 -35.50
C TRP A 335 -5.63 5.84 -36.90
N LYS A 336 -5.09 4.78 -37.52
CA LYS A 336 -4.50 4.82 -38.89
C LYS A 336 -5.53 5.16 -39.97
N THR A 337 -6.80 4.86 -39.72
CA THR A 337 -7.88 5.04 -40.68
C THR A 337 -8.97 6.02 -40.20
N CYS A 338 -8.98 6.39 -38.92
CA CYS A 338 -9.96 7.31 -38.35
C CYS A 338 -9.75 8.74 -38.88
N PRO A 339 -10.76 9.35 -39.55
CA PRO A 339 -10.62 10.70 -40.06
C PRO A 339 -10.29 11.76 -39.01
N LYS A 340 -10.82 11.64 -37.79
CA LYS A 340 -10.57 12.53 -36.66
C LYS A 340 -9.09 12.43 -36.23
N CYS A 341 -8.56 11.22 -36.08
CA CYS A 341 -7.17 10.98 -35.69
C CYS A 341 -6.21 11.46 -36.79
N GLN A 342 -6.49 11.18 -38.06
CA GLN A 342 -5.68 11.66 -39.17
C GLN A 342 -5.67 13.19 -39.27
N LYS A 343 -6.84 13.84 -39.05
CA LYS A 343 -6.91 15.29 -38.98
C LYS A 343 -6.06 15.84 -37.84
N ARG A 344 -6.14 15.26 -36.62
CA ARG A 344 -5.33 15.64 -35.46
C ARG A 344 -3.84 15.54 -35.76
N MET A 345 -3.41 14.40 -36.34
CA MET A 345 -2.00 14.21 -36.72
C MET A 345 -1.52 15.28 -37.68
N LYS A 346 -2.35 15.66 -38.68
CA LYS A 346 -2.00 16.71 -39.62
C LYS A 346 -1.93 18.09 -38.94
N ASP A 347 -2.91 18.42 -38.12
CA ASP A 347 -3.01 19.73 -37.46
C ASP A 347 -1.85 19.94 -36.45
N GLU A 348 -1.45 18.89 -35.74
CA GLU A 348 -0.40 18.93 -34.74
C GLU A 348 0.99 18.52 -35.31
N HIS A 349 1.11 18.32 -36.63
CA HIS A 349 2.33 17.92 -37.32
C HIS A 349 2.98 16.62 -36.79
N LEU A 350 2.14 15.64 -36.42
CA LEU A 350 2.58 14.33 -35.91
C LEU A 350 2.87 13.38 -37.08
N ALA A 351 4.03 12.72 -37.05
CA ALA A 351 4.48 11.88 -38.16
C ALA A 351 3.78 10.52 -38.24
N ASN A 352 3.32 9.98 -37.10
CA ASN A 352 2.73 8.64 -37.02
C ASN A 352 1.80 8.50 -35.81
N VAL A 353 1.17 7.33 -35.65
CA VAL A 353 0.24 7.04 -34.55
C VAL A 353 0.94 6.90 -33.19
N ASP A 354 2.25 6.66 -33.14
CA ASP A 354 3.00 6.61 -31.88
C ASP A 354 3.18 8.05 -31.33
N GLU A 355 3.43 9.01 -32.22
CA GLU A 355 3.44 10.42 -31.84
C GLU A 355 2.04 10.90 -31.44
N LEU A 356 0.97 10.34 -32.04
CA LEU A 356 -0.40 10.64 -31.62
C LEU A 356 -0.68 10.15 -30.19
N GLN A 357 -0.13 8.99 -29.81
CA GLN A 357 -0.20 8.53 -28.42
C GLN A 357 0.59 9.48 -27.49
N SER A 358 1.80 9.86 -27.86
CA SER A 358 2.62 10.81 -27.12
C SER A 358 1.90 12.14 -26.95
N TYR A 359 1.21 12.62 -27.99
CA TYR A 359 0.38 13.82 -27.93
C TYR A 359 -0.70 13.72 -26.83
N LEU A 360 -1.42 12.58 -26.76
CA LEU A 360 -2.42 12.37 -25.71
C LEU A 360 -1.76 12.43 -24.33
N ILE A 361 -0.70 11.68 -24.12
CA ILE A 361 0.00 11.63 -22.81
C ILE A 361 0.51 13.02 -22.40
N HIS A 362 1.17 13.75 -23.30
CA HIS A 362 1.65 15.11 -23.01
C HIS A 362 0.50 16.08 -22.68
N ARG A 363 -0.65 15.97 -23.36
CA ARG A 363 -1.80 16.82 -23.07
C ARG A 363 -2.38 16.52 -21.68
N ILE A 364 -2.48 15.26 -21.30
CA ILE A 364 -2.94 14.84 -19.97
C ILE A 364 -1.90 15.20 -18.89
N GLU A 365 -0.61 15.01 -19.16
CA GLU A 365 0.47 15.45 -18.26
C GLU A 365 0.38 16.96 -17.97
N LYS A 366 0.22 17.76 -19.03
CA LYS A 366 0.04 19.22 -18.88
C LYS A 366 -1.21 19.55 -18.04
N PHE A 367 -2.30 18.82 -18.24
CA PHE A 367 -3.51 18.99 -17.44
C PHE A 367 -3.24 18.69 -15.97
N LEU A 368 -2.64 17.55 -15.65
CA LEU A 368 -2.29 17.16 -14.28
C LEU A 368 -1.31 18.15 -13.63
N ASN A 369 -0.26 18.55 -14.34
CA ASN A 369 0.74 19.54 -13.85
C ASN A 369 0.10 20.89 -13.51
N ASN A 370 -0.86 21.36 -14.32
CA ASN A 370 -1.60 22.59 -14.04
C ASN A 370 -2.46 22.49 -12.74
N HIS A 371 -2.74 21.29 -12.28
CA HIS A 371 -3.44 21.01 -11.03
C HIS A 371 -2.50 20.56 -9.89
N GLY A 372 -1.18 20.73 -10.08
CA GLY A 372 -0.19 20.39 -9.06
C GLY A 372 0.00 18.88 -8.85
N ARG A 373 -0.28 18.07 -9.86
CA ARG A 373 -0.08 16.62 -9.86
C ARG A 373 0.98 16.21 -10.87
N CYS A 374 1.64 15.07 -10.62
CA CYS A 374 2.62 14.46 -11.50
C CYS A 374 2.03 13.22 -12.17
N LEU A 375 2.25 13.08 -13.47
CA LEU A 375 1.86 11.88 -14.21
C LEU A 375 2.85 10.75 -13.94
N LEU A 376 2.33 9.52 -13.78
CA LEU A 376 3.04 8.25 -13.94
C LEU A 376 2.38 7.47 -15.11
N GLY A 377 3.20 6.68 -15.84
CA GLY A 377 2.74 5.81 -16.93
C GLY A 377 3.87 5.02 -17.52
#